data_367b213cf08eee01012004993cf5f44d
#
_entry.id   367b213cf08eee01012004993cf5f44d
#
_cell.length_a   1.000
_cell.length_b   1.000
_cell.length_c   1.000
_cell.angle_alpha   90.00
_cell.angle_beta   90.00
_cell.angle_gamma   90.00
#
_symmetry.space_group_name_H-M   'P 1'
#
loop_
_entity.id
_entity.type
_entity.pdbx_description
1 polymer ?
#
loop_
_entity_poly.entity_id
_entity_poly.type
_entity_poly.pdbx_seq_one_letter_code
_entity_poly.pdbx_strand_id
1 'polypeptide(L)'
;RFLCVTGVQTCALPIFTGVNTLFNGLLNTPGFDELDFSRLTLTLGGGMAVQRSVAERWKRVTGTTLVEAYGLTETSPAACINPMDLPEYNGSIGLPIPSTDACIKDEEGRMLPPGEVGELCIKGPQVMKGYWNRPEDTAKAIDADGWLHTGDMAKMDEKGFFYIVDRKKDMILVSGFNVYPNEIEDVIAMMPGVLEVAAIGVPDKNSGEVVKLVVVKKDESLTADQIKAHARENLTGYKQPRIIEFRKELPKSNVGKILRRELREESAAPE
;
A
#
# COMPACT_ATOMS: atom_id res chain seq x y z
N ARG A 1 2.15 11.57 -26.36
CA ARG A 1 3.10 12.72 -26.31
C ARG A 1 3.63 12.97 -24.91
N PHE A 2 4.26 11.97 -24.31
CA PHE A 2 5.04 12.14 -23.07
C PHE A 2 6.52 12.35 -23.36
N LEU A 3 6.86 12.70 -24.58
CA LEU A 3 8.23 12.76 -25.08
C LEU A 3 8.92 14.12 -24.95
N CYS A 4 8.33 15.07 -24.25
CA CYS A 4 8.92 16.40 -24.19
C CYS A 4 8.87 17.02 -22.81
N VAL A 5 9.53 16.42 -21.83
CA VAL A 5 9.62 17.09 -20.55
C VAL A 5 11.00 17.71 -20.30
N THR A 6 12.07 17.26 -20.96
CA THR A 6 13.36 17.96 -20.83
C THR A 6 14.28 17.60 -22.00
N GLY A 7 15.27 18.45 -22.29
CA GLY A 7 16.37 18.16 -23.22
C GLY A 7 17.29 16.98 -22.82
N VAL A 8 16.82 16.14 -21.92
CA VAL A 8 17.46 14.88 -21.45
C VAL A 8 17.08 13.68 -22.32
N GLN A 9 16.26 13.88 -23.35
CA GLN A 9 15.70 12.81 -24.20
C GLN A 9 16.73 12.03 -25.03
N THR A 10 17.95 12.45 -25.11
CA THR A 10 19.00 11.74 -25.83
C THR A 10 19.84 10.83 -24.97
N CYS A 11 19.69 10.90 -23.65
CA CYS A 11 20.31 9.96 -22.72
C CYS A 11 19.29 8.89 -22.36
N ALA A 12 19.60 7.64 -22.65
CA ALA A 12 18.87 6.52 -22.09
C ALA A 12 18.93 6.64 -20.57
N LEU A 13 17.81 6.80 -19.92
CA LEU A 13 17.73 6.83 -18.47
C LEU A 13 17.95 5.40 -17.96
N PRO A 14 19.06 5.10 -17.30
CA PRO A 14 19.31 3.77 -16.74
C PRO A 14 18.43 3.47 -15.53
N ILE A 15 17.85 4.52 -14.95
CA ILE A 15 17.00 4.45 -13.74
C ILE A 15 15.64 5.08 -14.04
N PHE A 16 14.58 4.36 -13.73
CA PHE A 16 13.22 4.86 -13.85
C PHE A 16 12.49 4.73 -12.51
N THR A 17 11.94 5.82 -12.01
CA THR A 17 11.20 5.87 -10.74
C THR A 17 9.76 6.28 -10.96
N GLY A 18 8.85 5.73 -10.16
CA GLY A 18 7.44 6.08 -10.27
C GLY A 18 6.57 5.47 -9.19
N VAL A 19 5.27 5.66 -9.35
CA VAL A 19 4.23 5.05 -8.51
C VAL A 19 3.55 3.91 -9.27
N ASN A 20 2.89 3.01 -8.57
CA ASN A 20 2.22 1.85 -9.17
C ASN A 20 1.28 2.21 -10.33
N THR A 21 0.51 3.29 -10.20
CA THR A 21 -0.42 3.76 -11.25
C THR A 21 0.29 4.21 -12.52
N LEU A 22 1.49 4.80 -12.40
CA LEU A 22 2.31 5.17 -13.56
C LEU A 22 2.81 3.94 -14.31
N PHE A 23 3.34 2.95 -13.59
CA PHE A 23 3.81 1.70 -14.18
C PHE A 23 2.67 0.97 -14.89
N ASN A 24 1.52 0.85 -14.23
CA ASN A 24 0.32 0.24 -14.83
C ASN A 24 -0.16 1.02 -16.06
N GLY A 25 -0.17 2.35 -16.01
CA GLY A 25 -0.52 3.20 -17.15
C GLY A 25 0.38 2.98 -18.35
N LEU A 26 1.71 2.97 -18.14
CA LEU A 26 2.70 2.70 -19.19
C LEU A 26 2.52 1.31 -19.82
N LEU A 27 2.36 0.28 -18.98
CA LEU A 27 2.11 -1.09 -19.44
C LEU A 27 0.83 -1.25 -20.27
N ASN A 28 -0.12 -0.35 -20.13
CA ASN A 28 -1.37 -0.33 -20.91
C ASN A 28 -1.33 0.65 -22.08
N THR A 29 -0.21 1.36 -22.28
CA THR A 29 -0.03 2.26 -23.43
C THR A 29 0.34 1.44 -24.65
N PRO A 30 -0.38 1.57 -25.80
CA PRO A 30 -0.04 0.87 -27.03
C PRO A 30 1.39 1.16 -27.48
N GLY A 31 2.15 0.12 -27.84
CA GLY A 31 3.54 0.22 -28.30
C GLY A 31 4.57 0.38 -27.18
N PHE A 32 4.17 0.38 -25.92
CA PHE A 32 5.13 0.45 -24.81
C PHE A 32 6.04 -0.79 -24.76
N ASP A 33 5.50 -1.95 -25.05
CA ASP A 33 6.21 -3.24 -25.07
C ASP A 33 7.12 -3.42 -26.30
N GLU A 34 7.02 -2.52 -27.29
CA GLU A 34 7.89 -2.50 -28.47
C GLU A 34 9.17 -1.65 -28.24
N LEU A 35 9.28 -0.95 -27.11
CA LEU A 35 10.41 -0.09 -26.78
C LEU A 35 11.65 -0.90 -26.41
N ASP A 36 12.83 -0.35 -26.70
CA ASP A 36 14.11 -0.91 -26.26
C ASP A 36 14.43 -0.54 -24.81
N PHE A 37 14.38 -1.53 -23.92
CA PHE A 37 14.70 -1.38 -22.50
C PHE A 37 16.12 -1.87 -22.15
N SER A 38 16.99 -2.18 -23.13
CA SER A 38 18.33 -2.74 -22.89
C SER A 38 19.22 -1.90 -21.99
N ARG A 39 18.95 -0.61 -21.89
CA ARG A 39 19.68 0.34 -21.02
C ARG A 39 19.00 0.63 -19.69
N LEU A 40 17.80 0.11 -19.45
CA LEU A 40 17.11 0.26 -18.18
C LEU A 40 17.70 -0.72 -17.16
N THR A 41 18.44 -0.20 -16.19
CA THR A 41 19.16 -1.02 -15.20
C THR A 41 18.44 -1.10 -13.86
N LEU A 42 17.65 -0.07 -13.52
CA LEU A 42 16.94 -0.01 -12.25
C LEU A 42 15.54 0.61 -12.43
N THR A 43 14.56 -0.04 -11.88
CA THR A 43 13.20 0.52 -11.74
C THR A 43 12.78 0.53 -10.28
N LEU A 44 12.43 1.71 -9.76
CA LEU A 44 12.07 1.92 -8.36
C LEU A 44 10.61 2.38 -8.25
N GLY A 45 9.81 1.60 -7.55
CA GLY A 45 8.43 1.92 -7.18
C GLY A 45 8.34 2.43 -5.74
N GLY A 46 7.61 3.52 -5.53
CA GLY A 46 7.41 4.06 -4.18
C GLY A 46 6.20 4.99 -4.10
N GLY A 47 5.95 5.54 -2.91
CA GLY A 47 4.84 6.46 -2.65
C GLY A 47 3.46 5.79 -2.51
N MET A 48 3.31 4.58 -2.98
CA MET A 48 2.18 3.68 -2.75
C MET A 48 2.64 2.23 -2.96
N ALA A 49 1.88 1.27 -2.43
CA ALA A 49 2.17 -0.15 -2.62
C ALA A 49 2.23 -0.52 -4.11
N VAL A 50 3.22 -1.32 -4.46
CA VAL A 50 3.36 -1.88 -5.79
C VAL A 50 2.55 -3.17 -5.86
N GLN A 51 1.65 -3.27 -6.82
CA GLN A 51 0.86 -4.47 -7.03
C GLN A 51 1.73 -5.56 -7.70
N ARG A 52 1.64 -6.79 -7.19
CA ARG A 52 2.38 -7.94 -7.73
C ARG A 52 2.17 -8.12 -9.24
N SER A 53 0.92 -8.04 -9.70
CA SER A 53 0.57 -8.17 -11.12
C SER A 53 1.25 -7.12 -12.01
N VAL A 54 1.39 -5.89 -11.50
CA VAL A 54 2.09 -4.80 -12.18
C VAL A 54 3.59 -5.06 -12.19
N ALA A 55 4.19 -5.47 -11.07
CA ALA A 55 5.61 -5.77 -10.96
C ALA A 55 6.03 -6.94 -11.86
N GLU A 56 5.26 -8.01 -11.88
CA GLU A 56 5.53 -9.18 -12.73
C GLU A 56 5.39 -8.86 -14.22
N ARG A 57 4.37 -8.08 -14.59
CA ARG A 57 4.21 -7.63 -15.97
C ARG A 57 5.29 -6.67 -16.38
N TRP A 58 5.71 -5.75 -15.49
CA TRP A 58 6.82 -4.82 -15.73
C TRP A 58 8.12 -5.57 -16.03
N LYS A 59 8.46 -6.55 -15.18
CA LYS A 59 9.66 -7.38 -15.40
C LYS A 59 9.60 -8.14 -16.72
N ARG A 60 8.43 -8.67 -17.09
CA ARG A 60 8.26 -9.41 -18.36
C ARG A 60 8.47 -8.52 -19.58
N VAL A 61 8.03 -7.26 -19.52
CA VAL A 61 8.13 -6.31 -20.64
C VAL A 61 9.52 -5.67 -20.71
N THR A 62 10.07 -5.24 -19.55
CA THR A 62 11.30 -4.44 -19.52
C THR A 62 12.56 -5.25 -19.22
N GLY A 63 12.43 -6.46 -18.70
CA GLY A 63 13.54 -7.28 -18.21
C GLY A 63 14.07 -6.86 -16.83
N THR A 64 13.64 -5.71 -16.26
CA THR A 64 14.07 -5.22 -14.96
C THR A 64 13.04 -5.50 -13.86
N THR A 65 13.53 -5.89 -12.68
CA THR A 65 12.66 -6.05 -11.50
C THR A 65 12.22 -4.68 -11.01
N LEU A 66 10.93 -4.53 -10.71
CA LEU A 66 10.39 -3.35 -10.05
C LEU A 66 10.72 -3.42 -8.55
N VAL A 67 11.75 -2.69 -8.14
CA VAL A 67 12.22 -2.61 -6.75
C VAL A 67 11.30 -1.69 -5.97
N GLU A 68 10.73 -2.15 -4.87
CA GLU A 68 9.87 -1.33 -4.02
C GLU A 68 10.68 -0.59 -2.95
N ALA A 69 10.33 0.69 -2.73
CA ALA A 69 10.86 1.54 -1.69
C ALA A 69 9.73 2.17 -0.88
N TYR A 70 9.97 2.32 0.40
CA TYR A 70 9.05 2.91 1.36
C TYR A 70 9.65 4.14 2.03
N GLY A 71 8.78 5.09 2.28
CA GLY A 71 9.10 6.26 3.07
C GLY A 71 7.95 7.24 3.16
N LEU A 72 8.15 8.26 3.93
CA LEU A 72 7.20 9.30 4.31
C LEU A 72 7.85 10.66 4.09
N THR A 73 7.06 11.72 4.06
CA THR A 73 7.59 13.08 4.12
C THR A 73 8.45 13.27 5.37
N GLU A 74 8.03 12.66 6.47
CA GLU A 74 8.69 12.66 7.77
C GLU A 74 10.04 11.91 7.78
N THR A 75 10.36 11.13 6.73
CA THR A 75 11.65 10.40 6.57
C THR A 75 12.51 10.91 5.41
N SER A 76 12.20 12.03 4.80
CA SER A 76 12.99 12.85 3.85
C SER A 76 13.56 12.15 2.60
N PRO A 77 12.85 11.41 1.78
CA PRO A 77 11.61 10.71 2.03
C PRO A 77 11.82 9.22 2.37
N ALA A 78 13.01 8.65 2.14
CA ALA A 78 13.24 7.20 2.16
C ALA A 78 13.54 6.66 3.57
N ALA A 79 12.98 5.48 3.85
CA ALA A 79 13.24 4.75 5.08
C ALA A 79 13.67 3.30 4.83
N CYS A 80 12.99 2.61 3.92
CA CYS A 80 13.34 1.24 3.52
C CYS A 80 13.37 1.13 2.00
N ILE A 81 14.29 0.30 1.49
CA ILE A 81 14.42 0.01 0.05
C ILE A 81 14.81 -1.45 -0.11
N ASN A 82 14.23 -2.15 -1.06
CA ASN A 82 14.69 -3.47 -1.45
C ASN A 82 16.09 -3.40 -2.09
N PRO A 83 16.91 -4.46 -1.95
CA PRO A 83 18.17 -4.57 -2.67
C PRO A 83 17.99 -4.33 -4.17
N MET A 84 18.93 -3.58 -4.78
CA MET A 84 18.82 -3.20 -6.21
C MET A 84 19.01 -4.40 -7.15
N ASP A 85 19.64 -5.45 -6.67
CA ASP A 85 19.88 -6.72 -7.35
C ASP A 85 18.80 -7.77 -7.05
N LEU A 86 17.67 -7.35 -6.47
CA LEU A 86 16.54 -8.23 -6.17
C LEU A 86 16.11 -8.98 -7.44
N PRO A 87 16.18 -10.32 -7.48
CA PRO A 87 15.91 -11.05 -8.71
C PRO A 87 14.44 -11.00 -9.09
N GLU A 88 13.55 -10.96 -8.11
CA GLU A 88 12.09 -10.95 -8.31
C GLU A 88 11.40 -10.09 -7.26
N TYR A 89 10.23 -9.55 -7.62
CA TYR A 89 9.38 -8.82 -6.69
C TYR A 89 8.96 -9.72 -5.53
N ASN A 90 9.26 -9.30 -4.31
CA ASN A 90 9.02 -10.07 -3.09
C ASN A 90 7.84 -9.57 -2.24
N GLY A 91 7.25 -8.41 -2.59
CA GLY A 91 6.13 -7.80 -1.84
C GLY A 91 6.54 -7.09 -0.56
N SER A 92 7.84 -6.99 -0.26
CA SER A 92 8.35 -6.22 0.87
C SER A 92 8.65 -4.79 0.48
N ILE A 93 8.66 -3.90 1.45
CA ILE A 93 9.17 -2.53 1.33
C ILE A 93 10.70 -2.47 1.46
N GLY A 94 11.35 -3.60 1.64
CA GLY A 94 12.81 -3.75 1.71
C GLY A 94 13.38 -3.73 3.12
N LEU A 95 14.66 -3.40 3.15
CA LEU A 95 15.49 -3.25 4.35
C LEU A 95 15.64 -1.78 4.69
N PRO A 96 15.90 -1.41 5.96
CA PRO A 96 16.25 -0.03 6.32
C PRO A 96 17.45 0.46 5.53
N ILE A 97 17.40 1.72 5.08
CA ILE A 97 18.53 2.35 4.39
C ILE A 97 19.71 2.56 5.37
N PRO A 98 20.93 2.80 4.88
CA PRO A 98 22.10 3.02 5.75
C PRO A 98 21.85 4.06 6.86
N SER A 99 22.36 3.80 8.07
CA SER A 99 22.20 4.63 9.26
C SER A 99 20.75 4.79 9.76
N THR A 100 19.86 3.87 9.37
CA THR A 100 18.45 3.86 9.77
C THR A 100 18.15 2.60 10.54
N ASP A 101 17.52 2.76 11.69
CA ASP A 101 16.93 1.67 12.46
C ASP A 101 15.43 1.61 12.18
N ALA A 102 14.89 0.40 12.04
CA ALA A 102 13.46 0.14 11.92
C ALA A 102 13.07 -1.02 12.83
N CYS A 103 11.91 -0.92 13.45
CA CYS A 103 11.35 -1.99 14.28
C CYS A 103 9.83 -1.99 14.21
N ILE A 104 9.24 -3.08 14.68
CA ILE A 104 7.80 -3.21 14.86
C ILE A 104 7.51 -3.06 16.35
N LYS A 105 6.55 -2.19 16.72
CA LYS A 105 6.13 -1.99 18.11
C LYS A 105 4.65 -2.31 18.30
N ASP A 106 4.33 -2.83 19.48
CA ASP A 106 2.94 -2.98 19.95
C ASP A 106 2.36 -1.65 20.48
N GLU A 107 1.13 -1.69 20.97
CA GLU A 107 0.46 -0.51 21.52
C GLU A 107 1.09 -0.01 22.83
N GLU A 108 1.80 -0.89 23.54
CA GLU A 108 2.55 -0.56 24.75
C GLU A 108 3.97 -0.05 24.46
N GLY A 109 4.36 0.05 23.19
CA GLY A 109 5.67 0.55 22.74
C GLY A 109 6.79 -0.49 22.83
N ARG A 110 6.49 -1.77 23.07
CA ARG A 110 7.48 -2.87 23.12
C ARG A 110 7.79 -3.35 21.72
N MET A 111 9.07 -3.62 21.45
CA MET A 111 9.48 -4.20 20.17
C MET A 111 8.97 -5.63 20.03
N LEU A 112 8.39 -5.93 18.88
CA LEU A 112 7.86 -7.25 18.53
C LEU A 112 8.90 -8.08 17.77
N PRO A 113 8.90 -9.42 17.95
CA PRO A 113 9.77 -10.31 17.20
C PRO A 113 9.33 -10.45 15.73
N PRO A 114 10.18 -11.03 14.87
CA PRO A 114 9.81 -11.34 13.49
C PRO A 114 8.52 -12.12 13.38
N GLY A 115 7.69 -11.79 12.38
CA GLY A 115 6.40 -12.43 12.09
C GLY A 115 5.20 -11.78 12.77
N GLU A 116 5.39 -11.05 13.86
CA GLU A 116 4.30 -10.35 14.53
C GLU A 116 3.97 -9.00 13.86
N VAL A 117 2.69 -8.63 13.90
CA VAL A 117 2.18 -7.38 13.30
C VAL A 117 2.05 -6.31 14.37
N GLY A 118 2.62 -5.15 14.09
CA GLY A 118 2.54 -3.96 14.93
C GLY A 118 2.83 -2.70 14.12
N GLU A 119 3.00 -1.57 14.79
CA GLU A 119 3.32 -0.31 14.14
C GLU A 119 4.79 -0.28 13.72
N LEU A 120 5.04 0.08 12.45
CA LEU A 120 6.40 0.34 11.96
C LEU A 120 6.93 1.62 12.60
N CYS A 121 8.05 1.52 13.30
CA CYS A 121 8.74 2.65 13.89
C CYS A 121 10.13 2.80 13.27
N ILE A 122 10.54 4.04 13.00
CA ILE A 122 11.78 4.36 12.28
C ILE A 122 12.59 5.39 13.07
N LYS A 123 13.90 5.17 13.11
CA LYS A 123 14.85 6.10 13.73
C LYS A 123 16.07 6.24 12.83
N GLY A 124 16.43 7.48 12.51
CA GLY A 124 17.58 7.75 11.64
C GLY A 124 17.78 9.23 11.38
N PRO A 125 18.91 9.60 10.76
CA PRO A 125 19.26 11.01 10.51
C PRO A 125 18.31 11.73 9.55
N GLN A 126 17.57 10.98 8.73
CA GLN A 126 16.59 11.53 7.78
C GLN A 126 15.21 11.77 8.40
N VAL A 127 14.97 11.30 9.64
CA VAL A 127 13.72 11.59 10.35
C VAL A 127 13.62 13.07 10.63
N MET A 128 12.47 13.66 10.36
CA MET A 128 12.19 15.08 10.59
C MET A 128 12.44 15.47 12.04
N LYS A 129 12.77 16.74 12.26
CA LYS A 129 12.88 17.29 13.63
C LYS A 129 11.52 17.50 14.30
N GLY A 130 10.47 17.58 13.51
CA GLY A 130 9.09 17.78 13.96
C GLY A 130 8.25 18.58 12.98
N TYR A 131 6.96 18.69 13.29
CA TYR A 131 6.00 19.49 12.52
C TYR A 131 6.15 20.98 12.89
N TRP A 132 6.17 21.84 11.87
CA TRP A 132 6.32 23.27 12.05
C TRP A 132 5.19 23.87 12.92
N ASN A 133 5.55 24.52 14.01
CA ASN A 133 4.64 25.11 14.99
C ASN A 133 3.59 24.13 15.57
N ARG A 134 3.89 22.81 15.60
CA ARG A 134 2.99 21.77 16.10
C ARG A 134 3.72 20.84 17.07
N PRO A 135 4.15 21.33 18.25
CA PRO A 135 4.93 20.55 19.22
C PRO A 135 4.15 19.33 19.76
N GLU A 136 2.84 19.48 19.97
CA GLU A 136 2.01 18.40 20.48
C GLU A 136 1.86 17.25 19.45
N ASP A 137 1.70 17.59 18.17
CA ASP A 137 1.62 16.57 17.12
C ASP A 137 2.99 15.93 16.87
N THR A 138 4.06 16.70 17.03
CA THR A 138 5.43 16.18 16.99
C THR A 138 5.66 15.17 18.11
N ALA A 139 5.26 15.47 19.34
CA ALA A 139 5.40 14.56 20.47
C ALA A 139 4.56 13.28 20.36
N LYS A 140 3.46 13.31 19.57
CA LYS A 140 2.67 12.11 19.23
C LYS A 140 3.34 11.26 18.15
N ALA A 141 4.05 11.90 17.23
CA ALA A 141 4.67 11.23 16.09
C ALA A 141 6.08 10.70 16.41
N ILE A 142 6.83 11.39 17.27
CA ILE A 142 8.20 11.01 17.65
C ILE A 142 8.23 10.81 19.16
N ASP A 143 8.54 9.58 19.57
CA ASP A 143 8.63 9.25 21.01
C ASP A 143 9.90 9.82 21.68
N ALA A 144 9.99 9.67 23.02
CA ALA A 144 11.09 10.18 23.81
C ALA A 144 12.45 9.55 23.45
N ASP A 145 12.45 8.35 22.89
CA ASP A 145 13.63 7.62 22.43
C ASP A 145 14.04 7.99 21.00
N GLY A 146 13.27 8.86 20.33
CA GLY A 146 13.51 9.35 18.98
C GLY A 146 13.01 8.43 17.86
N TRP A 147 12.08 7.53 18.16
CA TRP A 147 11.41 6.73 17.15
C TRP A 147 10.21 7.48 16.56
N LEU A 148 10.18 7.57 15.23
CA LEU A 148 9.03 8.04 14.47
C LEU A 148 8.01 6.90 14.38
N HIS A 149 6.82 7.13 14.89
CA HIS A 149 5.64 6.28 14.70
C HIS A 149 5.02 6.59 13.34
N THR A 150 5.09 5.66 12.40
CA THR A 150 4.69 5.92 11.01
C THR A 150 3.18 5.93 10.81
N GLY A 151 2.44 5.32 11.72
CA GLY A 151 1.01 5.04 11.56
C GLY A 151 0.71 3.92 10.55
N ASP A 152 1.73 3.22 10.06
CA ASP A 152 1.58 2.07 9.19
C ASP A 152 1.81 0.78 9.99
N MET A 153 0.87 -0.17 9.88
CA MET A 153 0.98 -1.51 10.46
C MET A 153 1.83 -2.36 9.54
N ALA A 154 2.82 -3.02 10.11
CA ALA A 154 3.78 -3.82 9.36
C ALA A 154 4.21 -5.06 10.16
N LYS A 155 4.92 -5.95 9.50
CA LYS A 155 5.65 -7.05 10.09
C LYS A 155 7.05 -7.12 9.49
N MET A 156 7.97 -7.72 10.22
CA MET A 156 9.33 -8.00 9.75
C MET A 156 9.49 -9.52 9.62
N ASP A 157 10.18 -10.00 8.60
CA ASP A 157 10.57 -11.40 8.52
C ASP A 157 11.92 -11.69 9.21
N GLU A 158 12.30 -12.98 9.31
CA GLU A 158 13.56 -13.40 9.92
C GLU A 158 14.81 -12.90 9.19
N LYS A 159 14.67 -12.44 7.93
CA LYS A 159 15.76 -11.87 7.13
C LYS A 159 15.84 -10.34 7.28
N GLY A 160 14.94 -9.74 8.06
CA GLY A 160 14.86 -8.29 8.30
C GLY A 160 14.11 -7.50 7.24
N PHE A 161 13.43 -8.15 6.28
CA PHE A 161 12.55 -7.46 5.34
C PHE A 161 11.24 -7.05 6.01
N PHE A 162 10.82 -5.82 5.75
CA PHE A 162 9.57 -5.27 6.25
C PHE A 162 8.45 -5.39 5.21
N TYR A 163 7.24 -5.67 5.68
CA TYR A 163 6.03 -5.81 4.86
C TYR A 163 4.93 -4.95 5.46
N ILE A 164 4.43 -3.99 4.68
CA ILE A 164 3.26 -3.20 5.10
C ILE A 164 2.02 -4.10 5.04
N VAL A 165 1.28 -4.11 6.11
CA VAL A 165 -0.01 -4.82 6.22
C VAL A 165 -1.14 -3.85 5.90
N ASP A 166 -1.19 -2.70 6.60
CA ASP A 166 -2.18 -1.65 6.36
C ASP A 166 -1.80 -0.35 7.09
N ARG A 167 -2.71 0.62 7.08
CA ARG A 167 -2.62 1.79 7.94
C ARG A 167 -3.35 1.59 9.26
N LYS A 168 -2.74 1.98 10.37
CA LYS A 168 -3.33 1.90 11.72
C LYS A 168 -4.73 2.54 11.78
N LYS A 169 -4.90 3.70 11.16
CA LYS A 169 -6.18 4.43 11.08
C LYS A 169 -7.24 3.82 10.18
N ASP A 170 -6.85 2.92 9.28
CA ASP A 170 -7.75 2.27 8.32
C ASP A 170 -8.15 0.87 8.80
N MET A 171 -7.48 0.35 9.83
CA MET A 171 -7.79 -0.93 10.48
C MET A 171 -9.24 -0.94 10.96
N ILE A 172 -9.93 -2.05 10.74
CA ILE A 172 -11.32 -2.29 11.11
C ILE A 172 -11.33 -3.17 12.36
N LEU A 173 -12.06 -2.77 13.39
CA LEU A 173 -12.14 -3.52 14.64
C LEU A 173 -13.42 -4.36 14.69
N VAL A 174 -13.36 -5.61 14.25
CA VAL A 174 -14.51 -6.52 14.21
C VAL A 174 -14.50 -7.43 15.43
N SER A 175 -15.41 -7.23 16.38
CA SER A 175 -15.51 -8.04 17.61
C SER A 175 -14.20 -8.17 18.39
N GLY A 176 -13.38 -7.10 18.39
CA GLY A 176 -12.07 -7.09 19.05
C GLY A 176 -10.91 -7.65 18.19
N PHE A 177 -11.19 -8.13 16.99
CA PHE A 177 -10.15 -8.58 16.05
C PHE A 177 -9.73 -7.45 15.10
N ASN A 178 -8.42 -7.29 14.95
CA ASN A 178 -7.84 -6.39 13.96
C ASN A 178 -8.02 -6.96 12.56
N VAL A 179 -8.74 -6.25 11.70
CA VAL A 179 -8.99 -6.60 10.31
C VAL A 179 -8.37 -5.54 9.43
N TYR A 180 -7.53 -5.97 8.51
CA TYR A 180 -6.77 -5.09 7.63
C TYR A 180 -7.45 -5.01 6.25
N PRO A 181 -7.93 -3.83 5.83
CA PRO A 181 -8.57 -3.62 4.54
C PRO A 181 -7.80 -4.19 3.35
N ASN A 182 -6.48 -3.98 3.30
CA ASN A 182 -5.65 -4.44 2.18
C ASN A 182 -5.73 -5.95 1.98
N GLU A 183 -5.75 -6.75 3.05
CA GLU A 183 -5.85 -8.21 2.96
C GLU A 183 -7.16 -8.64 2.27
N ILE A 184 -8.25 -7.95 2.59
CA ILE A 184 -9.55 -8.24 2.00
C ILE A 184 -9.60 -7.78 0.54
N GLU A 185 -9.09 -6.56 0.29
CA GLU A 185 -9.02 -5.98 -1.05
C GLU A 185 -8.21 -6.84 -2.00
N ASP A 186 -7.06 -7.37 -1.56
CA ASP A 186 -6.21 -8.26 -2.35
C ASP A 186 -6.95 -9.53 -2.77
N VAL A 187 -7.67 -10.16 -1.84
CA VAL A 187 -8.47 -11.36 -2.14
C VAL A 187 -9.58 -11.06 -3.14
N ILE A 188 -10.31 -9.96 -2.94
CA ILE A 188 -11.47 -9.63 -3.80
C ILE A 188 -11.02 -9.11 -5.17
N ALA A 189 -9.91 -8.39 -5.25
CA ALA A 189 -9.34 -7.91 -6.51
C ALA A 189 -8.89 -9.03 -7.46
N MET A 190 -8.66 -10.25 -6.94
CA MET A 190 -8.35 -11.42 -7.77
C MET A 190 -9.56 -11.94 -8.58
N MET A 191 -10.76 -11.52 -8.25
CA MET A 191 -11.98 -11.93 -8.99
C MET A 191 -12.01 -11.26 -10.37
N PRO A 192 -12.17 -12.04 -11.47
CA PRO A 192 -12.12 -11.49 -12.84
C PRO A 192 -13.14 -10.39 -13.13
N GLY A 193 -14.28 -10.38 -12.41
CA GLY A 193 -15.35 -9.39 -12.57
C GLY A 193 -15.14 -8.09 -11.78
N VAL A 194 -14.09 -7.97 -10.98
CA VAL A 194 -13.77 -6.79 -10.17
C VAL A 194 -12.79 -5.89 -10.93
N LEU A 195 -13.10 -4.60 -11.04
CA LEU A 195 -12.20 -3.59 -11.59
C LEU A 195 -11.41 -2.92 -10.46
N GLU A 196 -12.12 -2.49 -9.41
CA GLU A 196 -11.54 -1.86 -8.22
C GLU A 196 -12.36 -2.25 -6.99
N VAL A 197 -11.72 -2.28 -5.85
CA VAL A 197 -12.36 -2.57 -4.57
C VAL A 197 -11.72 -1.75 -3.46
N ALA A 198 -12.54 -1.31 -2.50
CA ALA A 198 -12.11 -0.72 -1.24
C ALA A 198 -12.87 -1.38 -0.09
N ALA A 199 -12.16 -1.72 0.97
CA ALA A 199 -12.74 -2.21 2.22
C ALA A 199 -12.68 -1.12 3.29
N ILE A 200 -13.79 -0.93 3.99
CA ILE A 200 -13.91 0.02 5.10
C ILE A 200 -14.65 -0.60 6.27
N GLY A 201 -14.37 -0.12 7.49
CA GLY A 201 -15.18 -0.39 8.66
C GLY A 201 -16.42 0.50 8.67
N VAL A 202 -17.56 -0.09 8.99
CA VAL A 202 -18.78 0.66 9.29
C VAL A 202 -19.35 0.20 10.64
N PRO A 203 -19.94 1.10 11.44
CA PRO A 203 -20.46 0.77 12.77
C PRO A 203 -21.49 -0.36 12.73
N ASP A 204 -21.37 -1.29 13.66
CA ASP A 204 -22.33 -2.37 13.89
C ASP A 204 -22.62 -2.55 15.38
N LYS A 205 -23.89 -2.71 15.75
CA LYS A 205 -24.32 -2.78 17.15
C LYS A 205 -23.76 -3.98 17.92
N ASN A 206 -23.45 -5.08 17.22
CA ASN A 206 -23.03 -6.33 17.85
C ASN A 206 -21.52 -6.54 17.81
N SER A 207 -20.87 -6.05 16.76
CA SER A 207 -19.45 -6.34 16.46
C SER A 207 -18.52 -5.12 16.63
N GLY A 208 -19.08 -3.95 17.03
CA GLY A 208 -18.38 -2.67 16.99
C GLY A 208 -18.31 -2.14 15.56
N GLU A 209 -17.58 -2.82 14.70
CA GLU A 209 -17.57 -2.58 13.27
C GLU A 209 -17.81 -3.87 12.47
N VAL A 210 -18.19 -3.71 11.20
CA VAL A 210 -18.24 -4.77 10.21
C VAL A 210 -17.58 -4.30 8.92
N VAL A 211 -17.08 -5.25 8.16
CA VAL A 211 -16.46 -4.96 6.86
C VAL A 211 -17.53 -4.63 5.84
N LYS A 212 -17.39 -3.45 5.22
CA LYS A 212 -18.12 -3.04 4.03
C LYS A 212 -17.16 -2.98 2.85
N LEU A 213 -17.54 -3.60 1.73
CA LEU A 213 -16.84 -3.47 0.45
C LEU A 213 -17.56 -2.46 -0.43
N VAL A 214 -16.78 -1.59 -1.05
CA VAL A 214 -17.22 -0.74 -2.15
C VAL A 214 -16.51 -1.21 -3.41
N VAL A 215 -17.26 -1.70 -4.39
CA VAL A 215 -16.74 -2.43 -5.55
C VAL A 215 -17.11 -1.71 -6.83
N VAL A 216 -16.14 -1.51 -7.71
CA VAL A 216 -16.34 -1.11 -9.10
C VAL A 216 -16.28 -2.37 -9.96
N LYS A 217 -17.35 -2.62 -10.70
CA LYS A 217 -17.44 -3.79 -11.55
C LYS A 217 -16.64 -3.62 -12.84
N LYS A 218 -15.94 -4.68 -13.24
CA LYS A 218 -15.42 -4.86 -14.59
C LYS A 218 -16.42 -5.61 -15.47
N ASP A 219 -17.16 -6.53 -14.84
CA ASP A 219 -18.24 -7.32 -15.46
C ASP A 219 -19.55 -6.99 -14.74
N GLU A 220 -20.52 -6.44 -15.48
CA GLU A 220 -21.83 -6.05 -14.94
C GLU A 220 -22.62 -7.24 -14.37
N SER A 221 -22.32 -8.47 -14.79
CA SER A 221 -22.96 -9.67 -14.26
C SER A 221 -22.50 -10.06 -12.85
N LEU A 222 -21.42 -9.43 -12.33
CA LEU A 222 -20.91 -9.69 -10.99
C LEU A 222 -21.96 -9.34 -9.92
N THR A 223 -22.24 -10.29 -9.04
CA THR A 223 -23.23 -10.15 -7.97
C THR A 223 -22.57 -10.10 -6.59
N ALA A 224 -23.28 -9.52 -5.61
CA ALA A 224 -22.83 -9.51 -4.23
C ALA A 224 -22.68 -10.93 -3.64
N ASP A 225 -23.52 -11.86 -4.05
CA ASP A 225 -23.46 -13.25 -3.57
C ASP A 225 -22.21 -13.98 -4.08
N GLN A 226 -21.77 -13.72 -5.31
CA GLN A 226 -20.51 -14.25 -5.83
C GLN A 226 -19.30 -13.71 -5.04
N ILE A 227 -19.28 -12.40 -4.72
CA ILE A 227 -18.24 -11.80 -3.89
C ILE A 227 -18.23 -12.41 -2.47
N LYS A 228 -19.43 -12.58 -1.86
CA LYS A 228 -19.54 -13.21 -0.55
C LYS A 228 -19.11 -14.67 -0.57
N ALA A 229 -19.42 -15.42 -1.63
CA ALA A 229 -18.96 -16.80 -1.78
C ALA A 229 -17.44 -16.88 -1.86
N HIS A 230 -16.83 -16.05 -2.72
CA HIS A 230 -15.36 -15.97 -2.85
C HIS A 230 -14.68 -15.57 -1.53
N ALA A 231 -15.26 -14.60 -0.82
CA ALA A 231 -14.76 -14.18 0.49
C ALA A 231 -14.82 -15.31 1.53
N ARG A 232 -15.88 -16.14 1.53
CA ARG A 232 -16.00 -17.28 2.45
C ARG A 232 -14.94 -18.36 2.23
N GLU A 233 -14.54 -18.57 0.99
CA GLU A 233 -13.52 -19.55 0.64
C GLU A 233 -12.11 -19.11 1.00
N ASN A 234 -11.86 -17.78 1.02
CA ASN A 234 -10.50 -17.25 1.09
C ASN A 234 -10.23 -16.42 2.36
N LEU A 235 -11.27 -16.05 3.14
CA LEU A 235 -11.15 -15.21 4.33
C LEU A 235 -11.77 -15.87 5.56
N THR A 236 -11.14 -15.67 6.72
CA THR A 236 -11.73 -16.08 8.00
C THR A 236 -13.01 -15.30 8.32
N GLY A 237 -13.90 -15.88 9.13
CA GLY A 237 -15.26 -15.39 9.31
C GLY A 237 -15.39 -13.91 9.68
N TYR A 238 -14.54 -13.40 10.59
CA TYR A 238 -14.57 -12.00 11.03
C TYR A 238 -14.03 -11.01 9.97
N LYS A 239 -13.29 -11.48 8.95
CA LYS A 239 -12.80 -10.69 7.81
C LYS A 239 -13.79 -10.65 6.64
N GLN A 240 -14.83 -11.49 6.66
CA GLN A 240 -15.79 -11.57 5.56
C GLN A 240 -16.67 -10.32 5.51
N PRO A 241 -16.91 -9.75 4.31
CA PRO A 241 -17.73 -8.56 4.17
C PRO A 241 -19.20 -8.86 4.46
N ARG A 242 -19.80 -8.05 5.30
CA ARG A 242 -21.25 -8.10 5.56
C ARG A 242 -22.04 -7.24 4.60
N ILE A 243 -21.45 -6.13 4.16
CA ILE A 243 -22.08 -5.15 3.27
C ILE A 243 -21.26 -5.06 2.00
N ILE A 244 -21.92 -5.07 0.84
CA ILE A 244 -21.32 -4.87 -0.47
C ILE A 244 -22.12 -3.78 -1.18
N GLU A 245 -21.42 -2.73 -1.57
CA GLU A 245 -21.94 -1.62 -2.36
C GLU A 245 -21.25 -1.59 -3.71
N PHE A 246 -22.03 -1.44 -4.79
CA PHE A 246 -21.47 -1.25 -6.11
C PHE A 246 -21.50 0.21 -6.51
N ARG A 247 -20.37 0.69 -7.05
CA ARG A 247 -20.23 2.06 -7.56
C ARG A 247 -19.65 2.06 -8.97
N LYS A 248 -19.79 3.20 -9.67
CA LYS A 248 -19.16 3.40 -10.98
C LYS A 248 -17.67 3.73 -10.86
N GLU A 249 -17.29 4.39 -9.77
CA GLU A 249 -15.92 4.80 -9.48
C GLU A 249 -15.69 4.91 -7.96
N LEU A 250 -14.44 4.83 -7.53
CA LEU A 250 -14.02 5.11 -6.16
C LEU A 250 -13.39 6.50 -6.06
N PRO A 251 -13.54 7.21 -4.92
CA PRO A 251 -12.89 8.48 -4.70
C PRO A 251 -11.37 8.29 -4.66
N LYS A 252 -10.64 9.12 -5.41
CA LYS A 252 -9.19 9.02 -5.56
C LYS A 252 -8.51 10.37 -5.40
N SER A 253 -7.31 10.34 -4.85
CA SER A 253 -6.41 11.49 -4.86
C SER A 253 -5.89 11.78 -6.28
N ASN A 254 -5.25 12.94 -6.46
CA ASN A 254 -4.63 13.35 -7.74
C ASN A 254 -3.57 12.36 -8.25
N VAL A 255 -3.02 11.51 -7.38
CA VAL A 255 -2.05 10.45 -7.71
C VAL A 255 -2.70 9.06 -7.86
N GLY A 256 -4.03 8.98 -7.88
CA GLY A 256 -4.79 7.74 -8.10
C GLY A 256 -4.93 6.85 -6.87
N LYS A 257 -4.64 7.33 -5.65
CA LYS A 257 -4.81 6.58 -4.41
C LYS A 257 -6.28 6.65 -3.94
N ILE A 258 -6.88 5.50 -3.62
CA ILE A 258 -8.25 5.42 -3.09
C ILE A 258 -8.32 6.14 -1.72
N LEU A 259 -9.33 6.99 -1.56
CA LEU A 259 -9.57 7.81 -0.37
C LEU A 259 -10.60 7.13 0.55
N ARG A 260 -10.18 6.09 1.29
CA ARG A 260 -11.07 5.34 2.21
C ARG A 260 -11.76 6.23 3.24
N ARG A 261 -11.13 7.36 3.62
CA ARG A 261 -11.75 8.32 4.53
C ARG A 261 -13.07 8.87 3.99
N GLU A 262 -13.10 9.26 2.73
CA GLU A 262 -14.32 9.78 2.07
C GLU A 262 -15.42 8.70 2.05
N LEU A 263 -15.07 7.45 1.73
CA LEU A 263 -16.03 6.35 1.75
C LEU A 263 -16.61 6.09 3.15
N ARG A 264 -15.80 6.27 4.22
CA ARG A 264 -16.29 6.15 5.61
C ARG A 264 -17.21 7.30 5.99
N GLU A 265 -16.83 8.55 5.65
CA GLU A 265 -17.62 9.74 5.93
C GLU A 265 -18.99 9.66 5.24
N GLU A 266 -19.04 9.26 3.98
CA GLU A 266 -20.30 9.03 3.25
C GLU A 266 -21.16 7.90 3.86
N SER A 267 -20.50 6.82 4.34
CA SER A 267 -21.21 5.70 4.97
C SER A 267 -21.71 5.99 6.38
N ALA A 268 -21.20 7.02 7.03
CA ALA A 268 -21.61 7.46 8.36
C ALA A 268 -22.66 8.58 8.32
N ALA A 269 -22.91 9.20 7.16
CA ALA A 269 -23.96 10.20 7.01
C ALA A 269 -25.33 9.54 7.20
N PRO A 270 -26.23 10.07 8.04
CA PRO A 270 -27.59 9.57 8.15
C PRO A 270 -28.31 9.81 6.81
N GLU A 271 -29.06 8.79 6.34
CA GLU A 271 -29.99 8.91 5.22
C GLU A 271 -31.07 9.96 5.48
#